data_a015be2b202321fa7d03bfada7f7a54b
#
_entry.id   a015be2b202321fa7d03bfada7f7a54b
#
_cell.length_a   1.000
_cell.length_b   1.000
_cell.length_c   1.000
_cell.angle_alpha   90.00
_cell.angle_beta   90.00
_cell.angle_gamma   90.00
#
_symmetry.space_group_name_H-M   'P 1'
#
loop_
_entity.id
_entity.type
_entity.pdbx_description
1 polymer ?
#
loop_
_entity_poly.entity_id
_entity_poly.type
_entity_poly.pdbx_seq_one_letter_code
_entity_poly.pdbx_strand_id
1 'polypeptide(L)'
;MEDPGLEGQGQAQGQDHAHGRGFGFDPRRDRFDLWFLIVFAVGLALRVLWLDKPEGSLIFDEKYYVNVARIILGLPHDPDVYPDAPPGLDPNHEHPFLAKGLIALSMRILGDNPWGWRTPSVFFGSLSLFLFYLLVKRISGRSDLALLASFILNFDNLFYVHGRIATLDVFMLGFMLLGFYLYASGRHLLSALALALSTLCKLGGLYGFAVIIVYHFLSHFWIAKGGGETGKRIDWPRLFEWLERYTIVYAASGILLLALMDRLWVGYSNPFDHMAFIYEYTKALTREVPEGIESYPWQWLLNEVKIPYLTVNVNVYQDSQLVRTYPSIAFTGAMNPLLIYLALPSVIYAAYSFYEDRRGYTLLAVLWFALTYLPFYPMSILGHRIMYLFYFLNTVPAVALAISHLILDQRPPRIIILAYCIAVLVGYYWMFPFKQVP
;
A
#
# COMPACT_ATOMS: atom_id res chain seq x y z
N MET A 1 25.97 31.29 74.33
CA MET A 1 25.64 32.38 73.43
C MET A 1 25.40 31.73 72.06
N GLU A 2 24.17 31.55 71.93
CA GLU A 2 23.30 31.92 70.75
C GLU A 2 23.60 31.18 69.49
N ASP A 3 22.79 30.26 69.27
CA ASP A 3 21.84 29.84 68.25
C ASP A 3 21.37 31.01 67.29
N PRO A 4 20.73 30.84 66.19
CA PRO A 4 20.03 29.67 65.59
C PRO A 4 20.07 29.59 64.08
N GLY A 5 19.66 28.42 63.59
CA GLY A 5 18.50 28.14 62.73
C GLY A 5 18.55 28.54 61.24
N LEU A 6 18.26 27.66 60.42
CA LEU A 6 17.01 27.64 59.65
C LEU A 6 17.01 26.47 58.68
N GLU A 7 15.95 25.76 58.78
CA GLU A 7 15.44 24.74 57.88
C GLU A 7 15.28 25.24 56.44
N GLY A 8 15.61 24.39 55.49
CA GLY A 8 15.28 24.55 54.11
C GLY A 8 14.86 23.18 53.51
N GLN A 9 13.62 22.79 53.77
CA GLN A 9 12.96 21.70 53.09
C GLN A 9 12.84 22.02 51.58
N GLY A 10 13.66 21.38 50.78
CA GLY A 10 13.49 21.32 49.30
C GLY A 10 12.64 20.13 48.93
N GLN A 11 11.36 20.33 48.77
CA GLN A 11 10.43 19.35 48.20
C GLN A 11 10.87 18.97 46.78
N ALA A 12 11.20 17.69 46.60
CA ALA A 12 11.28 17.08 45.30
C ALA A 12 9.87 17.01 44.69
N GLN A 13 9.52 17.96 43.85
CA GLN A 13 8.39 17.83 42.97
C GLN A 13 8.76 16.89 41.82
N GLY A 14 8.29 15.64 41.93
CA GLY A 14 8.21 14.72 40.82
C GLY A 14 7.32 15.31 39.75
N GLN A 15 7.88 15.60 38.59
CA GLN A 15 7.11 15.95 37.41
C GLN A 15 6.69 14.67 36.68
N ASP A 16 5.52 14.17 37.06
CA ASP A 16 4.67 13.33 36.17
C ASP A 16 4.22 14.19 34.98
N HIS A 17 4.92 14.09 33.88
CA HIS A 17 4.50 14.64 32.60
C HIS A 17 4.13 13.52 31.59
N ALA A 18 3.06 12.80 31.91
CA ALA A 18 2.33 12.00 30.95
C ALA A 18 0.84 12.12 31.28
N HIS A 19 0.18 13.16 30.75
CA HIS A 19 -1.22 13.10 30.30
C HIS A 19 -1.73 14.53 30.03
N GLY A 20 -2.27 14.71 28.81
CA GLY A 20 -3.05 15.89 28.49
C GLY A 20 -2.37 16.88 27.55
N ARG A 21 -1.87 16.45 26.38
CA ARG A 21 -1.76 17.42 25.28
C ARG A 21 -3.16 17.64 24.74
N GLY A 22 -3.82 18.67 25.24
CA GLY A 22 -5.02 19.23 24.65
C GLY A 22 -4.77 19.49 23.16
N PHE A 23 -5.81 19.33 22.34
CA PHE A 23 -5.84 19.75 20.92
C PHE A 23 -5.66 21.29 20.87
N GLY A 24 -4.43 21.77 21.03
CA GLY A 24 -4.08 23.15 20.79
C GLY A 24 -3.85 23.35 19.30
N PHE A 25 -4.54 24.30 18.71
CA PHE A 25 -4.36 24.76 17.34
C PHE A 25 -2.91 25.28 17.19
N ASP A 26 -2.05 24.57 16.44
CA ASP A 26 -0.73 25.06 16.04
C ASP A 26 -0.84 25.52 14.58
N PRO A 27 -0.89 26.87 14.31
CA PRO A 27 -1.12 27.40 12.96
C PRO A 27 -0.14 26.90 11.90
N ARG A 28 1.05 26.44 12.32
CA ARG A 28 2.04 25.89 11.38
C ARG A 28 1.78 24.45 11.05
N ARG A 29 1.38 23.62 12.02
CA ARG A 29 1.00 22.21 11.81
C ARG A 29 -0.29 22.09 11.04
N ASP A 30 -1.30 22.90 11.40
CA ASP A 30 -2.63 22.89 10.79
C ASP A 30 -2.58 23.30 9.30
N ARG A 31 -1.60 24.13 8.92
CA ARG A 31 -1.42 24.52 7.52
C ARG A 31 -1.04 23.34 6.61
N PHE A 32 -0.16 22.43 7.04
CA PHE A 32 0.21 21.25 6.24
C PHE A 32 -0.93 20.24 6.20
N ASP A 33 -1.70 20.11 7.28
CA ASP A 33 -2.90 19.27 7.31
C ASP A 33 -3.96 19.78 6.32
N LEU A 34 -4.15 21.10 6.24
CA LEU A 34 -5.05 21.70 5.24
C LEU A 34 -4.58 21.44 3.80
N TRP A 35 -3.29 21.59 3.52
CA TRP A 35 -2.74 21.26 2.21
C TRP A 35 -2.89 19.77 1.89
N PHE A 36 -2.73 18.89 2.88
CA PHE A 36 -3.02 17.48 2.69
C PHE A 36 -4.49 17.23 2.32
N LEU A 37 -5.43 17.88 2.98
CA LEU A 37 -6.86 17.74 2.64
C LEU A 37 -7.15 18.18 1.19
N ILE A 38 -6.46 19.20 0.69
CA ILE A 38 -6.56 19.61 -0.72
C ILE A 38 -5.99 18.51 -1.64
N VAL A 39 -4.80 17.99 -1.36
CA VAL A 39 -4.19 16.88 -2.12
C VAL A 39 -5.09 15.65 -2.11
N PHE A 40 -5.66 15.33 -0.95
CA PHE A 40 -6.60 14.22 -0.77
C PHE A 40 -7.88 14.41 -1.60
N ALA A 41 -8.50 15.59 -1.52
CA ALA A 41 -9.71 15.92 -2.27
C ALA A 41 -9.48 15.86 -3.79
N VAL A 42 -8.35 16.39 -4.26
CA VAL A 42 -7.94 16.30 -5.68
C VAL A 42 -7.72 14.83 -6.07
N GLY A 43 -7.03 14.05 -5.25
CA GLY A 43 -6.81 12.64 -5.49
C GLY A 43 -8.10 11.82 -5.56
N LEU A 44 -9.05 12.08 -4.66
CA LEU A 44 -10.37 11.46 -4.67
C LEU A 44 -11.16 11.86 -5.93
N ALA A 45 -11.19 13.16 -6.25
CA ALA A 45 -11.89 13.66 -7.44
C ALA A 45 -11.33 13.02 -8.73
N LEU A 46 -10.00 12.92 -8.85
CA LEU A 46 -9.37 12.28 -10.01
C LEU A 46 -9.69 10.78 -10.09
N ARG A 47 -9.83 10.07 -8.96
CA ARG A 47 -10.21 8.64 -8.95
C ARG A 47 -11.67 8.43 -9.34
N VAL A 48 -12.56 9.35 -8.99
CA VAL A 48 -13.99 9.31 -9.33
C VAL A 48 -14.24 9.79 -10.75
N LEU A 49 -13.41 10.73 -11.25
CA LEU A 49 -13.58 11.31 -12.59
C LEU A 49 -13.61 10.22 -13.66
N TRP A 50 -14.72 10.16 -14.43
CA TRP A 50 -14.95 9.16 -15.47
C TRP A 50 -14.77 7.70 -14.98
N LEU A 51 -15.26 7.40 -13.79
CA LEU A 51 -15.14 6.07 -13.19
C LEU A 51 -15.89 5.02 -14.01
N ASP A 52 -16.95 5.42 -14.70
CA ASP A 52 -17.75 4.58 -15.61
C ASP A 52 -17.07 4.31 -16.97
N LYS A 53 -15.96 4.97 -17.26
CA LYS A 53 -15.29 4.83 -18.56
C LYS A 53 -14.08 3.89 -18.54
N PRO A 54 -13.83 3.16 -19.63
CA PRO A 54 -14.72 2.97 -20.77
C PRO A 54 -15.97 2.16 -20.38
N GLU A 55 -17.11 2.57 -20.92
CA GLU A 55 -18.40 1.98 -20.58
C GLU A 55 -18.45 0.48 -20.90
N GLY A 56 -18.93 -0.34 -19.96
CA GLY A 56 -19.08 -1.78 -20.15
C GLY A 56 -17.77 -2.59 -20.21
N SER A 57 -16.60 -1.94 -20.28
CA SER A 57 -15.33 -2.64 -20.41
C SER A 57 -14.69 -2.91 -19.05
N LEU A 58 -14.21 -4.13 -18.88
CA LEU A 58 -13.40 -4.54 -17.74
C LEU A 58 -11.91 -4.24 -18.00
N ILE A 59 -11.25 -3.59 -17.05
CA ILE A 59 -9.87 -3.15 -17.16
C ILE A 59 -8.96 -4.19 -16.51
N PHE A 60 -8.07 -4.79 -17.29
CA PHE A 60 -7.07 -5.72 -16.80
C PHE A 60 -7.69 -6.92 -16.04
N ASP A 61 -7.26 -7.17 -14.81
CA ASP A 61 -7.74 -8.27 -13.98
C ASP A 61 -9.18 -8.08 -13.46
N GLU A 62 -9.83 -6.92 -13.71
CA GLU A 62 -11.27 -6.79 -13.45
C GLU A 62 -12.07 -7.93 -14.07
N LYS A 63 -11.62 -8.45 -15.22
CA LYS A 63 -12.29 -9.58 -15.89
C LYS A 63 -12.39 -10.83 -15.01
N TYR A 64 -11.42 -11.05 -14.14
CA TYR A 64 -11.48 -12.18 -13.21
C TYR A 64 -12.35 -11.85 -11.99
N TYR A 65 -12.08 -10.74 -11.32
CA TYR A 65 -12.67 -10.45 -10.02
C TYR A 65 -14.12 -9.97 -10.09
N VAL A 66 -14.50 -9.24 -11.17
CA VAL A 66 -15.89 -8.85 -11.41
C VAL A 66 -16.73 -10.08 -11.79
N ASN A 67 -16.18 -11.00 -12.60
CA ASN A 67 -16.89 -12.25 -12.90
C ASN A 67 -17.04 -13.16 -11.68
N VAL A 68 -16.07 -13.24 -10.79
CA VAL A 68 -16.26 -13.88 -9.47
C VAL A 68 -17.41 -13.23 -8.70
N ALA A 69 -17.47 -11.91 -8.63
CA ALA A 69 -18.54 -11.20 -7.95
C ALA A 69 -19.91 -11.47 -8.58
N ARG A 70 -20.00 -11.55 -9.91
CA ARG A 70 -21.21 -11.95 -10.65
C ARG A 70 -21.66 -13.37 -10.28
N ILE A 71 -20.73 -14.33 -10.26
CA ILE A 71 -21.01 -15.73 -9.88
C ILE A 71 -21.53 -15.79 -8.45
N ILE A 72 -20.89 -15.10 -7.52
CA ILE A 72 -21.32 -15.02 -6.11
C ILE A 72 -22.75 -14.45 -5.97
N LEU A 73 -23.09 -13.46 -6.79
CA LEU A 73 -24.40 -12.81 -6.79
C LEU A 73 -25.46 -13.52 -7.64
N GLY A 74 -25.11 -14.60 -8.33
CA GLY A 74 -26.01 -15.29 -9.27
C GLY A 74 -26.35 -14.47 -10.52
N LEU A 75 -25.45 -13.56 -10.92
CA LEU A 75 -25.60 -12.74 -12.14
C LEU A 75 -24.94 -13.41 -13.35
N PRO A 76 -25.35 -13.06 -14.58
CA PRO A 76 -24.66 -13.51 -15.77
C PRO A 76 -23.17 -13.12 -15.74
N HIS A 77 -22.29 -14.06 -16.04
CA HIS A 77 -20.85 -13.89 -16.09
C HIS A 77 -20.29 -14.35 -17.43
N ASP A 78 -19.05 -13.99 -17.72
CA ASP A 78 -18.36 -14.36 -18.93
C ASP A 78 -17.95 -15.85 -18.90
N PRO A 79 -18.55 -16.71 -19.76
CA PRO A 79 -18.23 -18.13 -19.78
C PRO A 79 -16.81 -18.42 -20.30
N ASP A 80 -16.18 -17.51 -21.04
CA ASP A 80 -14.81 -17.68 -21.52
C ASP A 80 -13.78 -17.50 -20.37
N VAL A 81 -14.19 -16.84 -19.27
CA VAL A 81 -13.35 -16.65 -18.09
C VAL A 81 -13.53 -17.79 -17.08
N TYR A 82 -14.78 -18.19 -16.83
CA TYR A 82 -15.13 -19.25 -15.88
C TYR A 82 -16.27 -20.13 -16.42
N PRO A 83 -15.97 -21.05 -17.36
CA PRO A 83 -17.02 -21.82 -18.07
C PRO A 83 -17.85 -22.71 -17.15
N ASP A 84 -17.23 -23.34 -16.15
CA ASP A 84 -17.86 -24.35 -15.29
C ASP A 84 -17.96 -23.90 -13.82
N ALA A 85 -18.04 -22.58 -13.57
CA ALA A 85 -18.07 -22.06 -12.22
C ALA A 85 -19.36 -22.46 -11.48
N PRO A 86 -19.27 -23.11 -10.30
CA PRO A 86 -20.42 -23.41 -9.49
C PRO A 86 -21.12 -22.12 -9.02
N PRO A 87 -22.44 -21.97 -9.19
CA PRO A 87 -23.16 -20.78 -8.75
C PRO A 87 -22.96 -20.50 -7.25
N GLY A 88 -22.66 -19.25 -6.92
CA GLY A 88 -22.48 -18.82 -5.53
C GLY A 88 -21.12 -19.16 -4.91
N LEU A 89 -20.23 -19.82 -5.65
CA LEU A 89 -18.87 -20.12 -5.19
C LEU A 89 -17.82 -19.36 -6.01
N ASP A 90 -16.73 -19.00 -5.34
CA ASP A 90 -15.58 -18.32 -5.94
C ASP A 90 -14.73 -19.31 -6.76
N PRO A 91 -14.63 -19.19 -8.09
CA PRO A 91 -13.77 -20.05 -8.90
C PRO A 91 -12.29 -19.63 -8.89
N ASN A 92 -11.97 -18.47 -8.36
CA ASN A 92 -10.60 -17.89 -8.34
C ASN A 92 -9.90 -18.19 -7.01
N HIS A 93 -9.64 -19.47 -6.77
CA HIS A 93 -9.13 -19.97 -5.49
C HIS A 93 -7.66 -19.62 -5.22
N GLU A 94 -6.90 -19.20 -6.23
CA GLU A 94 -5.49 -18.80 -6.10
C GLU A 94 -5.30 -17.53 -5.25
N HIS A 95 -6.37 -16.82 -4.95
CA HIS A 95 -6.38 -15.69 -4.04
C HIS A 95 -7.49 -15.83 -3.01
N PRO A 96 -7.22 -15.44 -1.73
CA PRO A 96 -8.26 -15.40 -0.70
C PRO A 96 -9.45 -14.53 -1.11
N PHE A 97 -10.61 -14.78 -0.51
CA PHE A 97 -11.90 -14.24 -0.99
C PHE A 97 -12.16 -12.77 -0.62
N LEU A 98 -11.53 -12.21 0.44
CA LEU A 98 -11.97 -10.96 1.08
C LEU A 98 -12.16 -9.80 0.10
N ALA A 99 -11.17 -9.52 -0.74
CA ALA A 99 -11.26 -8.39 -1.70
C ALA A 99 -12.35 -8.64 -2.76
N LYS A 100 -12.49 -9.86 -3.25
CA LYS A 100 -13.56 -10.26 -4.19
C LYS A 100 -14.94 -10.13 -3.55
N GLY A 101 -15.06 -10.49 -2.28
CA GLY A 101 -16.28 -10.31 -1.48
C GLY A 101 -16.65 -8.84 -1.28
N LEU A 102 -15.67 -7.94 -1.11
CA LEU A 102 -15.91 -6.49 -1.04
C LEU A 102 -16.40 -5.92 -2.38
N ILE A 103 -15.88 -6.42 -3.51
CA ILE A 103 -16.38 -6.07 -4.85
C ILE A 103 -17.83 -6.57 -5.00
N ALA A 104 -18.11 -7.83 -4.66
CA ALA A 104 -19.46 -8.40 -4.72
C ALA A 104 -20.45 -7.63 -3.83
N LEU A 105 -20.05 -7.24 -2.63
CA LEU A 105 -20.88 -6.42 -1.73
C LEU A 105 -21.22 -5.06 -2.35
N SER A 106 -20.24 -4.40 -2.95
CA SER A 106 -20.46 -3.13 -3.65
C SER A 106 -21.39 -3.30 -4.85
N MET A 107 -21.23 -4.35 -5.64
CA MET A 107 -22.13 -4.66 -6.76
C MET A 107 -23.55 -4.99 -6.29
N ARG A 108 -23.71 -5.63 -5.13
CA ARG A 108 -25.04 -5.89 -4.53
C ARG A 108 -25.79 -4.60 -4.20
N ILE A 109 -25.05 -3.53 -3.84
CA ILE A 109 -25.61 -2.24 -3.42
C ILE A 109 -25.78 -1.29 -4.62
N LEU A 110 -24.79 -1.19 -5.48
CA LEU A 110 -24.69 -0.21 -6.57
C LEU A 110 -25.03 -0.78 -7.95
N GLY A 111 -25.26 -2.11 -8.03
CA GLY A 111 -25.57 -2.81 -9.27
C GLY A 111 -24.34 -3.33 -10.03
N ASP A 112 -24.57 -4.18 -11.04
CA ASP A 112 -23.55 -4.69 -11.93
C ASP A 112 -23.21 -3.66 -13.03
N ASN A 113 -22.38 -2.71 -12.65
CA ASN A 113 -21.94 -1.62 -13.52
C ASN A 113 -20.59 -1.10 -13.01
N PRO A 114 -19.86 -0.25 -13.76
CA PRO A 114 -18.55 0.25 -13.35
C PRO A 114 -18.50 0.93 -11.96
N TRP A 115 -19.58 1.57 -11.53
CA TRP A 115 -19.67 2.14 -10.19
C TRP A 115 -19.70 1.03 -9.13
N GLY A 116 -20.48 -0.02 -9.35
CA GLY A 116 -20.53 -1.17 -8.46
C GLY A 116 -19.17 -1.86 -8.35
N TRP A 117 -18.46 -2.05 -9.46
CA TRP A 117 -17.18 -2.75 -9.48
C TRP A 117 -16.04 -1.96 -8.84
N ARG A 118 -15.97 -0.64 -9.14
CA ARG A 118 -14.78 0.22 -8.89
C ARG A 118 -14.87 1.08 -7.63
N THR A 119 -16.07 1.36 -7.13
CA THR A 119 -16.25 2.18 -5.92
C THR A 119 -15.45 1.67 -4.71
N PRO A 120 -15.39 0.36 -4.40
CA PRO A 120 -14.57 -0.11 -3.28
C PRO A 120 -13.08 0.14 -3.49
N SER A 121 -12.58 0.07 -4.73
CA SER A 121 -11.17 0.41 -5.03
C SER A 121 -10.90 1.90 -4.84
N VAL A 122 -11.83 2.79 -5.23
CA VAL A 122 -11.73 4.23 -4.95
C VAL A 122 -11.71 4.50 -3.44
N PHE A 123 -12.55 3.81 -2.67
CA PHE A 123 -12.56 3.91 -1.22
C PHE A 123 -11.22 3.47 -0.61
N PHE A 124 -10.72 2.27 -0.96
CA PHE A 124 -9.47 1.74 -0.41
C PHE A 124 -8.23 2.50 -0.90
N GLY A 125 -8.20 3.00 -2.14
CA GLY A 125 -7.15 3.86 -2.65
C GLY A 125 -7.09 5.21 -1.91
N SER A 126 -8.25 5.80 -1.63
CA SER A 126 -8.35 7.04 -0.85
C SER A 126 -8.02 6.81 0.62
N LEU A 127 -8.52 5.73 1.22
CA LEU A 127 -8.18 5.31 2.58
C LEU A 127 -6.68 5.07 2.74
N SER A 128 -6.06 4.41 1.76
CA SER A 128 -4.60 4.19 1.74
C SER A 128 -3.83 5.49 1.79
N LEU A 129 -4.21 6.48 0.98
CA LEU A 129 -3.57 7.80 0.98
C LEU A 129 -3.74 8.51 2.34
N PHE A 130 -4.94 8.44 2.91
CA PHE A 130 -5.24 9.05 4.22
C PHE A 130 -4.45 8.39 5.36
N LEU A 131 -4.45 7.07 5.40
CA LEU A 131 -3.70 6.29 6.40
C LEU A 131 -2.19 6.48 6.27
N PHE A 132 -1.69 6.59 5.04
CA PHE A 132 -0.28 6.87 4.79
C PHE A 132 0.15 8.23 5.34
N TYR A 133 -0.65 9.28 5.11
CA TYR A 133 -0.43 10.59 5.71
C TYR A 133 -0.36 10.51 7.24
N LEU A 134 -1.36 9.88 7.86
CA LEU A 134 -1.42 9.73 9.31
C LEU A 134 -0.25 8.91 9.86
N LEU A 135 0.12 7.84 9.17
CA LEU A 135 1.27 6.99 9.53
C LEU A 135 2.56 7.82 9.52
N VAL A 136 2.88 8.48 8.40
CA VAL A 136 4.11 9.25 8.27
C VAL A 136 4.15 10.38 9.29
N LYS A 137 3.05 11.11 9.47
CA LYS A 137 2.92 12.16 10.50
C LYS A 137 3.16 11.61 11.91
N ARG A 138 2.61 10.43 12.20
CA ARG A 138 2.72 9.80 13.54
C ARG A 138 4.14 9.34 13.85
N ILE A 139 4.82 8.67 12.91
CA ILE A 139 6.15 8.09 13.14
C ILE A 139 7.28 9.11 13.07
N SER A 140 7.09 10.18 12.28
CA SER A 140 8.13 11.22 12.10
C SER A 140 7.92 12.47 12.97
N GLY A 141 6.69 12.70 13.45
CA GLY A 141 6.29 13.96 14.09
C GLY A 141 6.24 15.16 13.13
N ARG A 142 6.36 14.93 11.79
CA ARG A 142 6.54 15.98 10.77
C ARG A 142 5.37 15.96 9.77
N SER A 143 4.54 17.02 9.81
CA SER A 143 3.44 17.19 8.87
C SER A 143 3.91 17.57 7.45
N ASP A 144 5.04 18.27 7.31
CA ASP A 144 5.65 18.60 6.02
C ASP A 144 6.14 17.34 5.28
N LEU A 145 6.78 16.42 5.99
CA LEU A 145 7.22 15.14 5.45
C LEU A 145 6.01 14.28 5.02
N ALA A 146 4.98 14.24 5.88
CA ALA A 146 3.76 13.50 5.59
C ALA A 146 3.03 14.06 4.35
N LEU A 147 2.96 15.39 4.21
CA LEU A 147 2.37 16.04 3.04
C LEU A 147 3.12 15.69 1.76
N LEU A 148 4.45 15.86 1.74
CA LEU A 148 5.25 15.59 0.55
C LEU A 148 5.18 14.11 0.15
N ALA A 149 5.30 13.19 1.12
CA ALA A 149 5.20 11.75 0.87
C ALA A 149 3.82 11.37 0.29
N SER A 150 2.74 11.92 0.86
CA SER A 150 1.38 11.68 0.36
C SER A 150 1.14 12.32 -1.00
N PHE A 151 1.73 13.48 -1.29
CA PHE A 151 1.69 14.08 -2.61
C PHE A 151 2.34 13.18 -3.66
N ILE A 152 3.56 12.70 -3.39
CA ILE A 152 4.28 11.81 -4.30
C ILE A 152 3.49 10.51 -4.54
N LEU A 153 2.95 9.88 -3.48
CA LEU A 153 2.13 8.69 -3.59
C LEU A 153 0.85 8.93 -4.39
N ASN A 154 0.15 10.06 -4.14
CA ASN A 154 -1.12 10.37 -4.81
C ASN A 154 -0.97 10.55 -6.32
N PHE A 155 0.17 11.07 -6.76
CA PHE A 155 0.48 11.32 -8.17
C PHE A 155 1.45 10.28 -8.76
N ASP A 156 1.55 9.11 -8.14
CA ASP A 156 2.09 7.90 -8.79
C ASP A 156 1.01 7.20 -9.61
N ASN A 157 1.34 6.82 -10.85
CA ASN A 157 0.36 6.25 -11.76
C ASN A 157 -0.05 4.83 -11.36
N LEU A 158 0.86 4.00 -10.86
CA LEU A 158 0.55 2.64 -10.44
C LEU A 158 -0.45 2.66 -9.28
N PHE A 159 -0.20 3.48 -8.27
CA PHE A 159 -1.09 3.68 -7.13
C PHE A 159 -2.44 4.29 -7.56
N TYR A 160 -2.41 5.26 -8.47
CA TYR A 160 -3.62 5.88 -8.99
C TYR A 160 -4.52 4.90 -9.73
N VAL A 161 -3.95 4.13 -10.66
CA VAL A 161 -4.72 3.18 -11.48
C VAL A 161 -5.31 2.07 -10.62
N HIS A 162 -4.52 1.44 -9.75
CA HIS A 162 -5.03 0.41 -8.85
C HIS A 162 -6.03 0.94 -7.80
N GLY A 163 -5.93 2.24 -7.45
CA GLY A 163 -6.90 2.92 -6.59
C GLY A 163 -8.23 3.26 -7.27
N ARG A 164 -8.49 2.76 -8.49
CA ARG A 164 -9.75 3.00 -9.20
C ARG A 164 -10.26 1.83 -10.06
N ILE A 165 -9.47 0.78 -10.25
CA ILE A 165 -9.91 -0.44 -10.95
C ILE A 165 -10.16 -1.56 -9.93
N ALA A 166 -11.06 -2.49 -10.24
CA ALA A 166 -11.47 -3.56 -9.34
C ALA A 166 -10.44 -4.70 -9.32
N THR A 167 -9.24 -4.43 -8.77
CA THR A 167 -8.18 -5.41 -8.55
C THR A 167 -7.87 -5.56 -7.07
N LEU A 168 -7.22 -6.67 -6.66
CA LEU A 168 -7.06 -7.04 -5.25
C LEU A 168 -6.02 -6.20 -4.51
N ASP A 169 -5.06 -5.61 -5.23
CA ASP A 169 -3.85 -5.02 -4.67
C ASP A 169 -4.11 -3.80 -3.79
N VAL A 170 -5.05 -2.95 -4.17
CA VAL A 170 -5.39 -1.75 -3.40
C VAL A 170 -6.08 -2.06 -2.07
N PHE A 171 -6.87 -3.14 -2.02
CA PHE A 171 -7.49 -3.61 -0.77
C PHE A 171 -6.43 -4.12 0.20
N MET A 172 -5.52 -4.95 -0.30
CA MET A 172 -4.37 -5.45 0.45
C MET A 172 -3.54 -4.29 1.01
N LEU A 173 -3.17 -3.29 0.18
CA LEU A 173 -2.42 -2.11 0.60
C LEU A 173 -3.18 -1.28 1.64
N GLY A 174 -4.49 -1.09 1.49
CA GLY A 174 -5.31 -0.35 2.44
C GLY A 174 -5.31 -0.97 3.84
N PHE A 175 -5.49 -2.29 3.94
CA PHE A 175 -5.39 -2.99 5.22
C PHE A 175 -3.95 -3.05 5.75
N MET A 176 -2.93 -3.14 4.89
CA MET A 176 -1.53 -3.07 5.30
C MET A 176 -1.22 -1.71 5.95
N LEU A 177 -1.62 -0.60 5.33
CA LEU A 177 -1.44 0.74 5.88
C LEU A 177 -2.23 0.97 7.16
N LEU A 178 -3.44 0.41 7.26
CA LEU A 178 -4.21 0.41 8.52
C LEU A 178 -3.43 -0.33 9.62
N GLY A 179 -2.87 -1.49 9.31
CA GLY A 179 -2.02 -2.25 10.23
C GLY A 179 -0.81 -1.45 10.70
N PHE A 180 -0.10 -0.80 9.80
CA PHE A 180 1.07 0.03 10.13
C PHE A 180 0.69 1.24 10.98
N TYR A 181 -0.40 1.92 10.65
CA TYR A 181 -0.90 3.06 11.44
C TYR A 181 -1.35 2.64 12.85
N LEU A 182 -2.05 1.52 12.98
CA LEU A 182 -2.47 0.97 14.28
C LEU A 182 -1.26 0.57 15.11
N TYR A 183 -0.25 -0.05 14.51
CA TYR A 183 1.01 -0.36 15.18
C TYR A 183 1.69 0.92 15.70
N ALA A 184 1.87 1.93 14.84
CA ALA A 184 2.46 3.21 15.23
C ALA A 184 1.63 3.97 16.30
N SER A 185 0.35 3.63 16.42
CA SER A 185 -0.57 4.17 17.44
C SER A 185 -0.59 3.36 18.73
N GLY A 186 0.26 2.31 18.87
CA GLY A 186 0.31 1.45 20.05
C GLY A 186 -0.80 0.40 20.13
N ARG A 187 -1.63 0.29 19.09
CA ARG A 187 -2.75 -0.68 19.02
C ARG A 187 -2.32 -1.98 18.34
N HIS A 188 -1.35 -2.67 18.97
CA HIS A 188 -0.65 -3.80 18.35
C HIS A 188 -1.58 -4.95 17.93
N LEU A 189 -2.54 -5.37 18.76
CA LEU A 189 -3.43 -6.48 18.41
C LEU A 189 -4.37 -6.14 17.25
N LEU A 190 -4.88 -4.89 17.20
CA LEU A 190 -5.65 -4.42 16.04
C LEU A 190 -4.81 -4.30 14.77
N SER A 191 -3.51 -3.97 14.92
CA SER A 191 -2.55 -4.02 13.82
C SER A 191 -2.41 -5.43 13.25
N ALA A 192 -2.25 -6.44 14.11
CA ALA A 192 -2.16 -7.84 13.71
C ALA A 192 -3.43 -8.29 12.94
N LEU A 193 -4.61 -7.92 13.44
CA LEU A 193 -5.88 -8.20 12.75
C LEU A 193 -5.94 -7.51 11.38
N ALA A 194 -5.57 -6.23 11.28
CA ALA A 194 -5.58 -5.50 10.02
C ALA A 194 -4.61 -6.12 8.99
N LEU A 195 -3.43 -6.61 9.44
CA LEU A 195 -2.49 -7.30 8.57
C LEU A 195 -2.97 -8.70 8.14
N ALA A 196 -3.74 -9.40 9.00
CA ALA A 196 -4.42 -10.63 8.59
C ALA A 196 -5.47 -10.34 7.49
N LEU A 197 -6.26 -9.27 7.61
CA LEU A 197 -7.20 -8.83 6.57
C LEU A 197 -6.47 -8.45 5.27
N SER A 198 -5.29 -7.82 5.37
CA SER A 198 -4.43 -7.55 4.22
C SER A 198 -4.05 -8.84 3.48
N THR A 199 -3.62 -9.86 4.22
CA THR A 199 -3.25 -11.17 3.65
C THR A 199 -4.46 -11.90 3.06
N LEU A 200 -5.65 -11.74 3.65
CA LEU A 200 -6.90 -12.31 3.14
C LEU A 200 -7.45 -11.59 1.89
N CYS A 201 -6.93 -10.41 1.55
CA CYS A 201 -7.16 -9.81 0.23
C CYS A 201 -6.23 -10.38 -0.84
N LYS A 202 -4.95 -10.55 -0.52
CA LYS A 202 -3.92 -11.13 -1.39
C LYS A 202 -2.71 -11.53 -0.55
N LEU A 203 -2.05 -12.64 -0.87
CA LEU A 203 -0.91 -13.16 -0.08
C LEU A 203 0.23 -12.15 0.13
N GLY A 204 0.38 -11.17 -0.75
CA GLY A 204 1.34 -10.07 -0.57
C GLY A 204 1.19 -9.29 0.73
N GLY A 205 0.03 -9.38 1.40
CA GLY A 205 -0.19 -8.84 2.75
C GLY A 205 0.72 -9.43 3.82
N LEU A 206 1.21 -10.67 3.63
CA LEU A 206 2.19 -11.32 4.52
C LEU A 206 3.49 -10.51 4.64
N TYR A 207 3.91 -9.82 3.57
CA TYR A 207 5.08 -8.95 3.63
C TYR A 207 4.89 -7.81 4.63
N GLY A 208 3.68 -7.26 4.75
CA GLY A 208 3.37 -6.23 5.76
C GLY A 208 3.52 -6.75 7.19
N PHE A 209 3.10 -7.99 7.45
CA PHE A 209 3.33 -8.64 8.74
C PHE A 209 4.83 -8.78 9.03
N ALA A 210 5.62 -9.26 8.05
CA ALA A 210 7.06 -9.38 8.18
C ALA A 210 7.74 -8.03 8.46
N VAL A 211 7.30 -6.95 7.78
CA VAL A 211 7.81 -5.59 8.02
C VAL A 211 7.64 -5.18 9.48
N ILE A 212 6.46 -5.36 10.04
CA ILE A 212 6.20 -4.96 11.44
C ILE A 212 6.99 -5.82 12.43
N ILE A 213 7.10 -7.12 12.21
CA ILE A 213 7.90 -8.00 13.08
C ILE A 213 9.37 -7.54 13.09
N VAL A 214 9.99 -7.40 11.92
CA VAL A 214 11.40 -7.02 11.81
C VAL A 214 11.61 -5.59 12.33
N TYR A 215 10.70 -4.67 12.02
CA TYR A 215 10.76 -3.30 12.51
C TYR A 215 10.67 -3.25 14.04
N HIS A 216 9.76 -4.01 14.65
CA HIS A 216 9.62 -4.07 16.10
C HIS A 216 10.91 -4.54 16.78
N PHE A 217 11.50 -5.64 16.28
CA PHE A 217 12.77 -6.15 16.79
C PHE A 217 13.90 -5.12 16.65
N LEU A 218 14.14 -4.64 15.43
CA LEU A 218 15.26 -3.74 15.18
C LEU A 218 15.11 -2.38 15.87
N SER A 219 13.88 -1.88 16.00
CA SER A 219 13.64 -0.63 16.74
C SER A 219 14.01 -0.75 18.22
N HIS A 220 13.73 -1.90 18.86
CA HIS A 220 14.11 -2.15 20.24
C HIS A 220 15.64 -2.29 20.40
N PHE A 221 16.33 -2.89 19.41
CA PHE A 221 17.78 -3.04 19.48
C PHE A 221 18.54 -1.73 19.26
N TRP A 222 18.13 -0.96 18.27
CA TRP A 222 18.95 0.13 17.75
C TRP A 222 18.51 1.52 18.20
N ILE A 223 17.22 1.75 18.34
CA ILE A 223 16.71 3.04 18.83
C ILE A 223 16.95 3.17 20.33
N ALA A 224 16.82 2.09 21.10
CA ALA A 224 17.12 2.08 22.52
C ALA A 224 18.62 2.32 22.83
N LYS A 225 19.54 1.96 21.94
CA LYS A 225 21.00 2.20 22.12
C LYS A 225 21.44 3.62 21.75
N GLY A 226 20.68 4.36 20.96
CA GLY A 226 21.03 5.72 20.49
C GLY A 226 20.75 6.85 21.48
N GLY A 227 20.03 6.59 22.53
CA GLY A 227 19.65 7.61 23.54
C GLY A 227 20.59 7.64 24.76
N GLY A 228 21.87 7.93 24.59
CA GLY A 228 22.82 8.43 25.62
C GLY A 228 22.89 7.80 27.02
N GLU A 229 21.97 6.96 27.41
CA GLU A 229 21.99 6.18 28.63
C GLU A 229 22.56 4.79 28.39
N THR A 230 23.83 4.66 28.67
CA THR A 230 24.55 3.37 28.73
C THR A 230 23.80 2.42 29.66
N GLY A 231 23.14 1.39 29.06
CA GLY A 231 22.80 0.22 29.85
C GLY A 231 21.37 -0.26 29.89
N LYS A 232 20.42 0.29 29.15
CA LYS A 232 19.10 -0.37 29.08
C LYS A 232 19.23 -1.73 28.43
N ARG A 233 19.21 -2.79 29.25
CA ARG A 233 19.16 -4.17 28.78
C ARG A 233 17.85 -4.38 28.01
N ILE A 234 17.94 -5.08 26.87
CA ILE A 234 16.76 -5.49 26.13
C ILE A 234 15.94 -6.40 27.02
N ASP A 235 14.68 -6.07 27.22
CA ASP A 235 13.72 -6.91 27.94
C ASP A 235 13.24 -8.02 26.99
N TRP A 236 14.05 -9.07 26.87
CA TRP A 236 13.76 -10.22 26.02
C TRP A 236 12.41 -10.89 26.32
N PRO A 237 12.05 -11.12 27.61
CA PRO A 237 10.75 -11.69 27.94
C PRO A 237 9.59 -10.88 27.36
N ARG A 238 9.58 -9.57 27.52
CA ARG A 238 8.55 -8.69 26.95
C ARG A 238 8.53 -8.70 25.43
N LEU A 239 9.69 -8.75 24.80
CA LEU A 239 9.80 -8.79 23.35
C LEU A 239 9.22 -10.10 22.78
N PHE A 240 9.53 -11.24 23.42
CA PHE A 240 8.98 -12.53 23.03
C PHE A 240 7.48 -12.65 23.36
N GLU A 241 7.01 -12.15 24.48
CA GLU A 241 5.58 -12.10 24.82
C GLU A 241 4.80 -11.27 23.78
N TRP A 242 5.36 -10.12 23.37
CA TRP A 242 4.76 -9.31 22.30
C TRP A 242 4.70 -10.09 20.98
N LEU A 243 5.80 -10.71 20.58
CA LEU A 243 5.88 -11.50 19.33
C LEU A 243 4.87 -12.63 19.33
N GLU A 244 4.79 -13.37 20.42
CA GLU A 244 3.84 -14.48 20.60
C GLU A 244 2.40 -13.98 20.43
N ARG A 245 1.98 -12.99 21.22
CA ARG A 245 0.62 -12.43 21.17
C ARG A 245 0.29 -11.85 19.80
N TYR A 246 1.22 -11.12 19.21
CA TYR A 246 1.02 -10.51 17.90
C TYR A 246 0.85 -11.55 16.81
N THR A 247 1.70 -12.57 16.81
CA THR A 247 1.64 -13.70 15.84
C THR A 247 0.39 -14.55 16.03
N ILE A 248 0.01 -14.85 17.28
CA ILE A 248 -1.21 -15.61 17.57
C ILE A 248 -2.45 -14.86 17.05
N VAL A 249 -2.56 -13.55 17.32
CA VAL A 249 -3.72 -12.78 16.84
C VAL A 249 -3.74 -12.71 15.30
N TYR A 250 -2.58 -12.48 14.66
CA TYR A 250 -2.49 -12.50 13.21
C TYR A 250 -2.91 -13.85 12.61
N ALA A 251 -2.31 -14.95 13.10
CA ALA A 251 -2.57 -16.29 12.58
C ALA A 251 -4.00 -16.76 12.88
N ALA A 252 -4.46 -16.60 14.12
CA ALA A 252 -5.80 -17.02 14.51
C ALA A 252 -6.88 -16.25 13.73
N SER A 253 -6.78 -14.91 13.63
CA SER A 253 -7.75 -14.14 12.85
C SER A 253 -7.70 -14.48 11.36
N GLY A 254 -6.49 -14.67 10.78
CA GLY A 254 -6.32 -15.08 9.39
C GLY A 254 -6.96 -16.44 9.11
N ILE A 255 -6.62 -17.46 9.92
CA ILE A 255 -7.15 -18.83 9.74
C ILE A 255 -8.67 -18.89 9.97
N LEU A 256 -9.17 -18.27 11.04
CA LEU A 256 -10.60 -18.30 11.35
C LEU A 256 -11.43 -17.58 10.27
N LEU A 257 -10.98 -16.42 9.79
CA LEU A 257 -11.68 -15.70 8.73
C LEU A 257 -11.55 -16.42 7.39
N LEU A 258 -10.39 -17.01 7.07
CA LEU A 258 -10.23 -17.84 5.88
C LEU A 258 -11.20 -19.00 5.93
N ALA A 259 -11.25 -19.77 7.04
CA ALA A 259 -12.16 -20.89 7.21
C ALA A 259 -13.63 -20.49 7.06
N LEU A 260 -14.02 -19.33 7.59
CA LEU A 260 -15.37 -18.80 7.42
C LEU A 260 -15.68 -18.47 5.95
N MET A 261 -14.79 -17.78 5.26
CA MET A 261 -14.96 -17.44 3.84
C MET A 261 -14.93 -18.66 2.95
N ASP A 262 -14.05 -19.62 3.23
CA ASP A 262 -13.95 -20.89 2.52
C ASP A 262 -15.25 -21.67 2.60
N ARG A 263 -15.82 -21.76 3.81
CA ARG A 263 -17.07 -22.46 4.04
C ARG A 263 -18.27 -21.82 3.34
N LEU A 264 -18.29 -20.48 3.27
CA LEU A 264 -19.45 -19.74 2.76
C LEU A 264 -19.39 -19.50 1.25
N TRP A 265 -18.19 -19.27 0.69
CA TRP A 265 -18.05 -18.76 -0.68
C TRP A 265 -17.00 -19.45 -1.56
N VAL A 266 -16.10 -20.28 -1.01
CA VAL A 266 -15.04 -20.90 -1.82
C VAL A 266 -15.24 -22.41 -1.98
N GLY A 267 -15.81 -23.08 -0.95
CA GLY A 267 -16.14 -24.48 -1.00
C GLY A 267 -15.15 -25.40 -0.29
N TYR A 268 -14.09 -24.88 0.34
CA TYR A 268 -13.19 -25.69 1.17
C TYR A 268 -13.82 -25.93 2.56
N SER A 269 -13.74 -27.17 3.02
CA SER A 269 -14.13 -27.54 4.39
C SER A 269 -13.01 -27.31 5.40
N ASN A 270 -11.77 -27.28 4.94
CA ASN A 270 -10.56 -27.11 5.76
C ASN A 270 -9.71 -25.96 5.15
N PRO A 271 -9.43 -24.88 5.89
CA PRO A 271 -8.66 -23.75 5.36
C PRO A 271 -7.20 -24.11 5.03
N PHE A 272 -6.65 -25.18 5.64
CA PHE A 272 -5.29 -25.62 5.33
C PHE A 272 -5.20 -26.25 3.94
N ASP A 273 -6.27 -26.89 3.45
CA ASP A 273 -6.32 -27.41 2.07
C ASP A 273 -6.34 -26.27 1.05
N HIS A 274 -7.07 -25.19 1.36
CA HIS A 274 -7.04 -23.98 0.53
C HIS A 274 -5.64 -23.30 0.56
N MET A 275 -5.02 -23.19 1.72
CA MET A 275 -3.66 -22.67 1.84
C MET A 275 -2.66 -23.52 1.04
N ALA A 276 -2.78 -24.84 1.10
CA ALA A 276 -1.94 -25.75 0.31
C ALA A 276 -2.17 -25.57 -1.19
N PHE A 277 -3.42 -25.43 -1.62
CA PHE A 277 -3.75 -25.14 -3.03
C PHE A 277 -3.10 -23.83 -3.49
N ILE A 278 -3.25 -22.73 -2.75
CA ILE A 278 -2.65 -21.44 -3.08
C ILE A 278 -1.12 -21.55 -3.18
N TYR A 279 -0.51 -22.31 -2.26
CA TYR A 279 0.95 -22.53 -2.28
C TYR A 279 1.40 -23.28 -3.52
N GLU A 280 0.77 -24.41 -3.84
CA GLU A 280 1.11 -25.23 -5.00
C GLU A 280 0.84 -24.48 -6.32
N TYR A 281 -0.29 -23.78 -6.43
CA TYR A 281 -0.59 -22.92 -7.57
C TYR A 281 0.50 -21.84 -7.74
N THR A 282 0.85 -21.17 -6.66
CA THR A 282 1.88 -20.12 -6.68
C THR A 282 3.24 -20.66 -7.12
N LYS A 283 3.59 -21.88 -6.66
CA LYS A 283 4.84 -22.56 -7.00
C LYS A 283 4.85 -23.04 -8.46
N ALA A 284 3.72 -23.43 -9.00
CA ALA A 284 3.58 -23.88 -10.38
C ALA A 284 3.69 -22.76 -11.42
N LEU A 285 3.47 -21.49 -11.03
CA LEU A 285 3.60 -20.33 -11.91
C LEU A 285 5.07 -20.00 -12.20
N THR A 286 5.69 -20.80 -13.05
CA THR A 286 7.11 -20.68 -13.41
C THR A 286 7.30 -20.55 -14.91
N ARG A 287 8.35 -19.80 -15.31
CA ARG A 287 8.80 -19.67 -16.70
C ARG A 287 10.28 -19.32 -16.70
N GLU A 288 11.04 -19.89 -17.63
CA GLU A 288 12.49 -19.63 -17.73
C GLU A 288 12.79 -18.17 -18.11
N VAL A 289 12.03 -17.61 -19.03
CA VAL A 289 12.17 -16.21 -19.48
C VAL A 289 10.79 -15.54 -19.46
N PRO A 290 10.67 -14.34 -18.89
CA PRO A 290 9.43 -13.58 -18.89
C PRO A 290 8.91 -13.31 -20.30
N GLU A 291 7.59 -13.44 -20.48
CA GLU A 291 6.88 -13.15 -21.73
C GLU A 291 5.69 -12.22 -21.52
N GLY A 292 5.36 -11.44 -22.54
CA GLY A 292 4.19 -10.57 -22.54
C GLY A 292 4.26 -9.48 -21.48
N ILE A 293 3.42 -9.59 -20.43
CA ILE A 293 3.37 -8.63 -19.33
C ILE A 293 4.24 -9.02 -18.12
N GLU A 294 4.89 -10.16 -18.19
CA GLU A 294 5.80 -10.66 -17.18
C GLU A 294 7.12 -9.88 -17.21
N SER A 295 7.82 -9.83 -16.11
CA SER A 295 9.09 -9.08 -16.03
C SER A 295 9.94 -9.47 -14.84
N TYR A 296 11.23 -9.22 -14.93
CA TYR A 296 12.13 -9.39 -13.80
C TYR A 296 12.03 -8.22 -12.81
N PRO A 297 12.22 -8.46 -11.51
CA PRO A 297 12.09 -7.39 -10.49
C PRO A 297 13.00 -6.18 -10.73
N TRP A 298 14.21 -6.35 -11.23
CA TRP A 298 15.15 -5.24 -11.49
C TRP A 298 14.66 -4.29 -12.59
N GLN A 299 13.91 -4.80 -13.57
CA GLN A 299 13.35 -4.00 -14.66
C GLN A 299 12.34 -2.96 -14.15
N TRP A 300 11.72 -3.19 -12.96
CA TRP A 300 10.78 -2.25 -12.36
C TRP A 300 11.48 -0.97 -11.89
N LEU A 301 12.67 -1.10 -11.27
CA LEU A 301 13.47 0.06 -10.83
C LEU A 301 14.13 0.81 -11.98
N LEU A 302 14.34 0.14 -13.11
CA LEU A 302 14.91 0.75 -14.33
C LEU A 302 13.82 1.39 -15.21
N ASN A 303 12.54 1.27 -14.83
CA ASN A 303 11.38 1.75 -15.59
C ASN A 303 11.32 1.19 -17.03
N GLU A 304 11.81 -0.04 -17.23
CA GLU A 304 11.85 -0.72 -18.53
C GLU A 304 10.52 -1.35 -18.90
N VAL A 305 9.63 -1.56 -17.91
CA VAL A 305 8.39 -2.32 -18.09
C VAL A 305 7.18 -1.39 -17.90
N LYS A 306 6.24 -1.51 -18.82
CA LYS A 306 4.89 -0.93 -18.73
C LYS A 306 3.89 -1.97 -19.16
N ILE A 307 2.88 -2.19 -18.34
CA ILE A 307 1.83 -3.18 -18.65
C ILE A 307 0.61 -2.45 -19.20
N PRO A 308 0.23 -2.65 -20.47
CA PRO A 308 -1.01 -2.10 -21.00
C PRO A 308 -2.21 -2.85 -20.40
N TYR A 309 -2.96 -2.20 -19.53
CA TYR A 309 -4.16 -2.79 -18.90
C TYR A 309 -5.37 -2.73 -19.81
N LEU A 310 -5.56 -1.62 -20.50
CA LEU A 310 -6.61 -1.42 -21.52
C LEU A 310 -6.25 -0.23 -22.38
N THR A 311 -6.40 -0.38 -23.71
CA THR A 311 -6.25 0.72 -24.65
C THR A 311 -7.50 0.79 -25.54
N VAL A 312 -8.13 1.96 -25.57
CA VAL A 312 -9.22 2.29 -26.51
C VAL A 312 -8.69 3.29 -27.51
N ASN A 313 -8.71 2.88 -28.78
CA ASN A 313 -8.19 3.71 -29.87
C ASN A 313 -9.33 4.42 -30.60
N VAL A 314 -9.04 5.63 -31.07
CA VAL A 314 -9.86 6.39 -32.03
C VAL A 314 -9.18 6.33 -33.38
N ASN A 315 -9.93 5.94 -34.38
CA ASN A 315 -9.51 5.92 -35.78
C ASN A 315 -10.06 7.16 -36.48
N VAL A 316 -9.20 7.95 -37.11
CA VAL A 316 -9.56 9.12 -37.90
C VAL A 316 -9.49 8.72 -39.39
N TYR A 317 -10.59 8.93 -40.07
CA TYR A 317 -10.70 8.66 -41.50
C TYR A 317 -10.80 9.98 -42.27
N GLN A 318 -10.14 10.07 -43.43
CA GLN A 318 -10.30 11.12 -44.42
C GLN A 318 -10.53 10.45 -45.75
N ASP A 319 -11.60 10.83 -46.47
CA ASP A 319 -12.00 10.24 -47.73
C ASP A 319 -12.08 8.70 -47.70
N SER A 320 -12.64 8.15 -46.62
CA SER A 320 -12.74 6.70 -46.32
C SER A 320 -11.40 5.98 -46.13
N GLN A 321 -10.27 6.69 -46.10
CA GLN A 321 -8.96 6.13 -45.77
C GLN A 321 -8.60 6.41 -44.32
N LEU A 322 -8.06 5.40 -43.62
CA LEU A 322 -7.57 5.54 -42.29
C LEU A 322 -6.29 6.40 -42.28
N VAL A 323 -6.39 7.63 -41.77
CA VAL A 323 -5.27 8.59 -41.74
C VAL A 323 -4.48 8.48 -40.44
N ARG A 324 -5.17 8.22 -39.32
CA ARG A 324 -4.54 8.21 -38.00
C ARG A 324 -5.29 7.33 -37.02
N THR A 325 -4.53 6.59 -36.20
CA THR A 325 -5.01 5.90 -35.01
C THR A 325 -4.28 6.44 -33.78
N TYR A 326 -5.00 6.81 -32.72
CA TYR A 326 -4.38 7.22 -31.45
C TYR A 326 -5.23 6.77 -30.25
N PRO A 327 -4.60 6.53 -29.08
CA PRO A 327 -5.34 6.16 -27.89
C PRO A 327 -6.16 7.34 -27.35
N SER A 328 -7.45 7.14 -27.13
CA SER A 328 -8.30 8.06 -26.37
C SER A 328 -8.27 7.73 -24.87
N ILE A 329 -8.26 6.43 -24.55
CA ILE A 329 -8.12 5.93 -23.17
C ILE A 329 -6.98 4.90 -23.18
N ALA A 330 -6.05 5.04 -22.22
CA ALA A 330 -4.93 4.11 -22.06
C ALA A 330 -4.62 3.91 -20.57
N PHE A 331 -5.17 2.84 -19.98
CA PHE A 331 -4.79 2.40 -18.65
C PHE A 331 -3.49 1.61 -18.72
N THR A 332 -2.50 2.05 -17.97
CA THR A 332 -1.16 1.43 -17.98
C THR A 332 -0.69 1.20 -16.55
N GLY A 333 -0.27 -0.02 -16.26
CA GLY A 333 0.48 -0.35 -15.04
C GLY A 333 1.93 0.11 -15.22
N ALA A 334 2.26 1.25 -14.63
CA ALA A 334 3.60 1.80 -14.64
C ALA A 334 3.72 2.84 -13.52
N MET A 335 4.92 3.05 -12.99
CA MET A 335 5.19 4.04 -11.95
C MET A 335 5.56 5.39 -12.57
N ASN A 336 5.32 6.47 -11.82
CA ASN A 336 5.78 7.79 -12.21
C ASN A 336 7.32 7.81 -12.33
N PRO A 337 7.90 8.24 -13.48
CA PRO A 337 9.35 8.26 -13.68
C PRO A 337 10.12 9.02 -12.59
N LEU A 338 9.56 10.14 -12.09
CA LEU A 338 10.21 10.97 -11.06
C LEU A 338 10.26 10.28 -9.70
N LEU A 339 9.39 9.29 -9.46
CA LEU A 339 9.42 8.46 -8.28
C LEU A 339 10.42 7.32 -8.46
N ILE A 340 10.35 6.61 -9.58
CA ILE A 340 11.13 5.39 -9.74
C ILE A 340 12.64 5.65 -9.88
N TYR A 341 13.05 6.70 -10.59
CA TYR A 341 14.46 7.04 -10.73
C TYR A 341 15.11 7.52 -9.42
N LEU A 342 14.33 8.03 -8.48
CA LEU A 342 14.79 8.38 -7.14
C LEU A 342 14.61 7.26 -6.11
N ALA A 343 13.98 6.15 -6.46
CA ALA A 343 13.67 5.07 -5.52
C ALA A 343 14.92 4.54 -4.83
N LEU A 344 15.86 4.02 -5.59
CA LEU A 344 17.07 3.41 -5.02
C LEU A 344 17.97 4.44 -4.29
N PRO A 345 18.31 5.60 -4.88
CA PRO A 345 19.08 6.62 -4.18
C PRO A 345 18.45 7.07 -2.86
N SER A 346 17.12 7.24 -2.82
CA SER A 346 16.43 7.69 -1.61
C SER A 346 16.39 6.62 -0.51
N VAL A 347 16.23 5.35 -0.87
CA VAL A 347 16.26 4.23 0.08
C VAL A 347 17.68 4.05 0.66
N ILE A 348 18.72 4.16 -0.16
CA ILE A 348 20.11 4.13 0.30
C ILE A 348 20.37 5.31 1.25
N TYR A 349 19.90 6.51 0.92
CA TYR A 349 20.03 7.67 1.80
C TYR A 349 19.25 7.48 3.11
N ALA A 350 18.05 6.90 3.07
CA ALA A 350 17.28 6.59 4.28
C ALA A 350 18.02 5.58 5.18
N ALA A 351 18.69 4.60 4.58
CA ALA A 351 19.53 3.64 5.34
C ALA A 351 20.74 4.32 5.99
N TYR A 352 21.42 5.19 5.26
CA TYR A 352 22.52 6.02 5.77
C TYR A 352 22.02 6.92 6.92
N SER A 353 20.94 7.66 6.71
CA SER A 353 20.33 8.53 7.72
C SER A 353 19.89 7.76 8.96
N PHE A 354 19.38 6.52 8.80
CA PHE A 354 19.09 5.66 9.95
C PHE A 354 20.36 5.28 10.71
N TYR A 355 21.44 4.96 10.01
CA TYR A 355 22.72 4.63 10.64
C TYR A 355 23.25 5.80 11.50
N GLU A 356 23.18 7.03 11.01
CA GLU A 356 23.64 8.25 11.72
C GLU A 356 22.67 8.66 12.84
N ASP A 357 21.39 8.86 12.54
CA ASP A 357 20.43 9.55 13.41
C ASP A 357 19.48 8.62 14.18
N ARG A 358 19.44 7.34 13.84
CA ARG A 358 18.54 6.33 14.44
C ARG A 358 17.06 6.69 14.40
N ARG A 359 16.61 7.42 13.38
CA ARG A 359 15.21 7.82 13.23
C ARG A 359 14.34 6.63 12.85
N GLY A 360 13.31 6.31 13.63
CA GLY A 360 12.45 5.14 13.41
C GLY A 360 11.74 5.13 12.05
N TYR A 361 11.34 6.28 11.52
CA TYR A 361 10.65 6.34 10.24
C TYR A 361 11.57 6.03 9.04
N THR A 362 12.89 6.31 9.12
CA THR A 362 13.84 5.93 8.07
C THR A 362 14.10 4.41 8.11
N LEU A 363 14.19 3.82 9.31
CA LEU A 363 14.22 2.36 9.47
C LEU A 363 12.99 1.70 8.84
N LEU A 364 11.78 2.24 9.12
CA LEU A 364 10.55 1.71 8.54
C LEU A 364 10.57 1.77 7.01
N ALA A 365 10.99 2.90 6.43
CA ALA A 365 11.07 3.05 4.97
C ALA A 365 12.01 2.01 4.33
N VAL A 366 13.19 1.79 4.93
CA VAL A 366 14.18 0.81 4.44
C VAL A 366 13.64 -0.62 4.56
N LEU A 367 13.09 -0.99 5.73
CA LEU A 367 12.56 -2.34 5.94
C LEU A 367 11.32 -2.61 5.09
N TRP A 368 10.46 -1.63 4.95
CA TRP A 368 9.30 -1.74 4.08
C TRP A 368 9.74 -1.99 2.64
N PHE A 369 10.62 -1.15 2.08
CA PHE A 369 11.19 -1.38 0.75
C PHE A 369 11.84 -2.77 0.65
N ALA A 370 12.73 -3.11 1.57
CA ALA A 370 13.50 -4.34 1.50
C ALA A 370 12.60 -5.59 1.56
N LEU A 371 11.65 -5.64 2.50
CA LEU A 371 10.83 -6.84 2.73
C LEU A 371 9.65 -6.96 1.75
N THR A 372 9.23 -5.89 1.09
CA THR A 372 8.17 -5.96 0.06
C THR A 372 8.71 -6.04 -1.38
N TYR A 373 10.01 -5.86 -1.58
CA TYR A 373 10.60 -5.89 -2.92
C TYR A 373 11.69 -6.95 -3.10
N LEU A 374 12.67 -7.04 -2.18
CA LEU A 374 13.81 -7.96 -2.36
C LEU A 374 13.43 -9.46 -2.41
N PRO A 375 12.35 -9.94 -1.76
CA PRO A 375 11.95 -11.34 -1.88
C PRO A 375 11.64 -11.78 -3.31
N PHE A 376 11.25 -10.86 -4.19
CA PHE A 376 10.97 -11.18 -5.58
C PHE A 376 12.23 -11.60 -6.38
N TYR A 377 13.44 -11.21 -5.94
CA TYR A 377 14.69 -11.61 -6.62
C TYR A 377 14.95 -13.11 -6.51
N PRO A 378 15.07 -13.71 -5.32
CA PRO A 378 15.28 -15.15 -5.23
C PRO A 378 14.11 -15.95 -5.83
N MET A 379 12.88 -15.47 -5.69
CA MET A 379 11.72 -16.14 -6.29
C MET A 379 11.80 -16.13 -7.83
N SER A 380 12.27 -15.04 -8.43
CA SER A 380 12.43 -14.93 -9.89
C SER A 380 13.67 -15.67 -10.39
N ILE A 381 14.82 -15.50 -9.73
CA ILE A 381 16.11 -16.03 -10.23
C ILE A 381 16.25 -17.52 -9.94
N LEU A 382 15.93 -17.96 -8.71
CA LEU A 382 16.10 -19.34 -8.26
C LEU A 382 14.85 -20.18 -8.48
N GLY A 383 13.68 -19.57 -8.30
CA GLY A 383 12.39 -20.24 -8.44
C GLY A 383 11.78 -20.12 -9.84
N HIS A 384 12.38 -19.37 -10.75
CA HIS A 384 11.84 -19.08 -12.09
C HIS A 384 10.37 -18.61 -12.08
N ARG A 385 9.95 -18.02 -10.94
CA ARG A 385 8.57 -17.61 -10.75
C ARG A 385 8.23 -16.40 -11.64
N ILE A 386 7.08 -16.48 -12.29
CA ILE A 386 6.49 -15.37 -13.05
C ILE A 386 6.25 -14.17 -12.13
N MET A 387 6.75 -13.00 -12.52
CA MET A 387 6.62 -11.75 -11.78
C MET A 387 5.98 -10.66 -12.62
N TYR A 388 5.28 -9.76 -11.94
CA TYR A 388 4.58 -8.64 -12.57
C TYR A 388 4.92 -7.31 -11.87
N LEU A 389 5.03 -6.24 -12.65
CA LEU A 389 5.33 -4.90 -12.15
C LEU A 389 4.39 -4.43 -11.03
N PHE A 390 3.10 -4.77 -11.10
CA PHE A 390 2.13 -4.32 -10.10
C PHE A 390 2.35 -4.93 -8.69
N TYR A 391 3.19 -5.94 -8.54
CA TYR A 391 3.64 -6.40 -7.21
C TYR A 391 4.41 -5.30 -6.45
N PHE A 392 5.01 -4.36 -7.17
CA PHE A 392 5.72 -3.22 -6.59
C PHE A 392 4.77 -2.21 -5.92
N LEU A 393 3.45 -2.28 -6.13
CA LEU A 393 2.48 -1.36 -5.53
C LEU A 393 2.63 -1.26 -4.00
N ASN A 394 2.90 -2.37 -3.33
CA ASN A 394 3.11 -2.42 -1.88
C ASN A 394 4.37 -1.69 -1.41
N THR A 395 5.33 -1.49 -2.31
CA THR A 395 6.62 -0.84 -2.06
C THR A 395 6.56 0.67 -2.33
N VAL A 396 5.64 1.12 -3.19
CA VAL A 396 5.52 2.54 -3.61
C VAL A 396 5.44 3.51 -2.42
N PRO A 397 4.66 3.25 -1.34
CA PRO A 397 4.62 4.18 -0.21
C PRO A 397 5.96 4.29 0.54
N ALA A 398 6.72 3.20 0.64
CA ALA A 398 8.06 3.23 1.24
C ALA A 398 9.01 4.13 0.44
N VAL A 399 8.97 4.03 -0.90
CA VAL A 399 9.74 4.88 -1.81
C VAL A 399 9.32 6.35 -1.68
N ALA A 400 8.01 6.64 -1.65
CA ALA A 400 7.50 8.00 -1.47
C ALA A 400 7.97 8.63 -0.14
N LEU A 401 7.99 7.84 0.95
CA LEU A 401 8.54 8.27 2.24
C LEU A 401 10.05 8.54 2.15
N ALA A 402 10.81 7.63 1.53
CA ALA A 402 12.27 7.76 1.40
C ALA A 402 12.66 8.99 0.55
N ILE A 403 11.97 9.23 -0.57
CA ILE A 403 12.20 10.41 -1.42
C ILE A 403 11.90 11.70 -0.65
N SER A 404 10.78 11.72 0.07
CA SER A 404 10.40 12.89 0.86
C SER A 404 11.41 13.19 1.97
N HIS A 405 11.95 12.12 2.60
CA HIS A 405 13.02 12.25 3.56
C HIS A 405 14.29 12.81 2.90
N LEU A 406 14.75 12.22 1.79
CA LEU A 406 15.92 12.70 1.05
C LEU A 406 15.79 14.21 0.72
N ILE A 407 14.66 14.62 0.13
CA ILE A 407 14.47 16.01 -0.28
C ILE A 407 14.45 16.96 0.93
N LEU A 408 13.67 16.66 1.97
CA LEU A 408 13.47 17.59 3.08
C LEU A 408 14.63 17.60 4.07
N ASP A 409 15.41 16.55 4.16
CA ASP A 409 16.59 16.48 5.04
C ASP A 409 17.75 17.31 4.49
N GLN A 410 17.90 17.38 3.16
CA GLN A 410 18.89 18.23 2.49
C GLN A 410 18.56 19.73 2.56
N ARG A 411 17.37 20.10 3.06
CA ARG A 411 16.90 21.50 3.20
C ARG A 411 17.09 22.36 1.95
N PRO A 412 16.71 21.89 0.75
CA PRO A 412 16.89 22.65 -0.47
C PRO A 412 16.03 23.93 -0.45
N PRO A 413 16.37 24.96 -1.25
CA PRO A 413 15.47 26.08 -1.49
C PRO A 413 14.07 25.62 -1.89
N ARG A 414 13.03 26.31 -1.42
CA ARG A 414 11.63 25.94 -1.69
C ARG A 414 11.31 25.79 -3.18
N ILE A 415 11.99 26.53 -4.03
CA ILE A 415 11.83 26.46 -5.49
C ILE A 415 12.19 25.06 -6.03
N ILE A 416 13.18 24.38 -5.46
CA ILE A 416 13.58 23.02 -5.85
C ILE A 416 12.48 22.02 -5.47
N ILE A 417 11.90 22.14 -4.26
CA ILE A 417 10.80 21.30 -3.83
C ILE A 417 9.59 21.50 -4.76
N LEU A 418 9.28 22.77 -5.08
CA LEU A 418 8.17 23.10 -5.98
C LEU A 418 8.44 22.57 -7.40
N ALA A 419 9.65 22.72 -7.92
CA ALA A 419 10.04 22.19 -9.23
C ALA A 419 9.90 20.66 -9.29
N TYR A 420 10.31 19.96 -8.22
CA TYR A 420 10.12 18.52 -8.13
C TYR A 420 8.62 18.13 -8.11
N CYS A 421 7.80 18.84 -7.32
CA CYS A 421 6.36 18.60 -7.29
C CYS A 421 5.71 18.82 -8.67
N ILE A 422 6.11 19.88 -9.37
CA ILE A 422 5.64 20.15 -10.75
C ILE A 422 6.07 19.03 -11.70
N ALA A 423 7.32 18.56 -11.61
CA ALA A 423 7.80 17.45 -12.42
C ALA A 423 7.01 16.16 -12.16
N VAL A 424 6.67 15.84 -10.89
CA VAL A 424 5.80 14.72 -10.54
C VAL A 424 4.42 14.87 -11.17
N LEU A 425 3.82 16.06 -11.13
CA LEU A 425 2.52 16.33 -11.79
C LEU A 425 2.60 16.17 -13.31
N VAL A 426 3.69 16.64 -13.96
CA VAL A 426 3.91 16.45 -15.39
C VAL A 426 4.02 14.96 -15.72
N GLY A 427 4.81 14.19 -14.95
CA GLY A 427 4.91 12.75 -15.11
C GLY A 427 3.55 12.04 -14.96
N TYR A 428 2.78 12.43 -13.94
CA TYR A 428 1.42 11.92 -13.73
C TYR A 428 0.49 12.26 -14.91
N TYR A 429 0.47 13.53 -15.36
CA TYR A 429 -0.34 13.99 -16.50
C TYR A 429 0.00 13.21 -17.77
N TRP A 430 1.29 12.98 -18.05
CA TRP A 430 1.74 12.17 -19.18
C TRP A 430 1.19 10.75 -19.14
N MET A 431 1.07 10.17 -17.95
CA MET A 431 0.59 8.79 -17.74
C MET A 431 -0.91 8.71 -17.44
N PHE A 432 -1.61 9.85 -17.33
CA PHE A 432 -3.04 9.88 -17.04
C PHE A 432 -3.83 9.09 -18.09
N PRO A 433 -4.76 8.20 -17.68
CA PRO A 433 -5.38 7.25 -18.60
C PRO A 433 -6.23 7.91 -19.69
N PHE A 434 -6.89 9.02 -19.42
CA PHE A 434 -7.77 9.68 -20.37
C PHE A 434 -6.98 10.72 -21.17
N LYS A 435 -6.73 10.41 -22.45
CA LYS A 435 -5.98 11.27 -23.37
C LYS A 435 -6.88 12.29 -24.09
N GLN A 436 -8.18 12.01 -24.08
CA GLN A 436 -9.24 12.91 -24.53
C GLN A 436 -10.37 12.88 -23.51
N VAL A 437 -11.22 13.92 -23.53
CA VAL A 437 -12.45 13.92 -22.74
C VAL A 437 -13.36 12.84 -23.30
N PRO A 438 -13.79 11.87 -22.49
CA PRO A 438 -14.62 10.75 -22.94
C PRO A 438 -16.02 11.19 -23.33
#